data_242c1c3eaa7570a453949ef5fa7373db
#
_entry.id   242c1c3eaa7570a453949ef5fa7373db
#
_cell.length_a   1.000
_cell.length_b   1.000
_cell.length_c   1.000
_cell.angle_alpha   90.00
_cell.angle_beta   90.00
_cell.angle_gamma   90.00
#
_symmetry.space_group_name_H-M   'P 1'
#
loop_
_entity.id
_entity.type
_entity.pdbx_description
1 polymer ?
#
loop_
_entity_poly.entity_id
_entity_poly.type
_entity_poly.pdbx_seq_one_letter_code
_entity_poly.pdbx_strand_id
1 'polypeptide(L)'
;MCSSDLDQDFGGEQGDLNMLGIYFVDPGEHIEHRTMVVHNHPECKSRVVYKGALDGKDAHSTWVGNALIAPTAPGTDSYELNRNLVLTPGAIADSEPNLEIENGNIIGAGHASSVGRFDDEELFYLQSRGIPETEARKLVVRGFFGELVEEIGVPFIAEHLMNVIDRRLARGESDAMKAVLEDK
;
A
#
# COMPACT_ATOMS: atom_id res chain seq x y z
N MET A 1 6.97 4.49 16.32
CA MET A 1 6.66 3.24 15.62
C MET A 1 5.20 2.92 15.86
N CYS A 2 4.44 2.68 14.81
CA CYS A 2 3.06 2.18 14.86
C CYS A 2 3.04 0.84 14.13
N SER A 3 2.46 -0.21 14.72
CA SER A 3 2.37 -1.54 14.10
C SER A 3 0.93 -2.01 14.04
N SER A 4 0.61 -2.82 13.02
CA SER A 4 -0.64 -3.57 12.91
C SER A 4 -0.35 -4.98 12.46
N ASP A 5 -0.95 -5.94 13.17
CA ASP A 5 -0.89 -7.36 12.84
C ASP A 5 -2.30 -7.84 12.49
N LEU A 6 -2.45 -8.45 11.32
CA LEU A 6 -3.72 -8.96 10.83
C LEU A 6 -3.56 -10.41 10.39
N ASP A 7 -4.18 -11.31 11.16
CA ASP A 7 -4.21 -12.74 10.87
C ASP A 7 -5.59 -13.13 10.36
N GLN A 8 -5.62 -13.88 9.26
CA GLN A 8 -6.84 -14.35 8.64
C GLN A 8 -6.72 -15.82 8.25
N ASP A 9 -7.71 -16.61 8.64
CA ASP A 9 -7.89 -17.96 8.18
C ASP A 9 -9.29 -18.16 7.58
N PHE A 10 -9.48 -19.24 6.83
CA PHE A 10 -10.77 -19.55 6.23
C PHE A 10 -11.54 -20.53 7.13
N GLY A 11 -12.81 -20.21 7.42
CA GLY A 11 -13.69 -21.05 8.23
C GLY A 11 -14.42 -22.15 7.44
N GLY A 12 -14.14 -22.30 6.13
CA GLY A 12 -14.76 -23.31 5.25
C GLY A 12 -14.23 -23.21 3.83
N GLU A 13 -14.74 -24.10 2.98
CA GLU A 13 -14.38 -24.20 1.56
C GLU A 13 -14.91 -23.00 0.75
N GLN A 14 -14.26 -22.68 -0.38
CA GLN A 14 -14.65 -21.66 -1.34
C GLN A 14 -14.74 -20.24 -0.76
N GLY A 15 -14.00 -19.97 0.31
CA GLY A 15 -13.88 -18.63 0.88
C GLY A 15 -13.18 -17.67 -0.07
N ASP A 16 -13.62 -16.41 -0.08
CA ASP A 16 -13.01 -15.33 -0.88
C ASP A 16 -12.64 -14.16 0.04
N LEU A 17 -11.34 -13.88 0.15
CA LEU A 17 -10.78 -12.81 0.97
C LEU A 17 -10.19 -11.72 0.10
N ASN A 18 -10.64 -10.50 0.30
CA ASN A 18 -10.00 -9.30 -0.25
C ASN A 18 -9.55 -8.39 0.91
N MET A 19 -8.25 -8.32 1.16
CA MET A 19 -7.63 -7.51 2.22
C MET A 19 -6.93 -6.32 1.57
N LEU A 20 -7.46 -5.12 1.82
CA LEU A 20 -6.98 -3.88 1.21
C LEU A 20 -6.42 -2.95 2.29
N GLY A 21 -5.20 -2.47 2.12
CA GLY A 21 -4.53 -1.56 3.03
C GLY A 21 -3.99 -0.30 2.34
N ILE A 22 -4.23 0.85 2.97
CA ILE A 22 -3.66 2.14 2.54
C ILE A 22 -2.95 2.74 3.75
N TYR A 23 -1.73 3.21 3.55
CA TYR A 23 -0.97 3.91 4.56
C TYR A 23 -0.21 5.11 4.01
N PHE A 24 0.01 6.08 4.86
CA PHE A 24 0.80 7.27 4.57
C PHE A 24 1.78 7.47 5.73
N VAL A 25 3.06 7.65 5.42
CA VAL A 25 4.12 7.79 6.41
C VAL A 25 4.68 9.19 6.35
N ASP A 26 4.55 9.91 7.47
CA ASP A 26 5.05 11.28 7.62
C ASP A 26 6.54 11.29 8.03
N PRO A 27 7.23 12.44 7.97
CA PRO A 27 8.65 12.55 8.34
C PRO A 27 8.96 12.00 9.73
N GLY A 28 9.98 11.14 9.83
CA GLY A 28 10.40 10.53 11.09
C GLY A 28 9.46 9.48 11.67
N GLU A 29 8.37 9.16 10.98
CA GLU A 29 7.49 8.05 11.38
C GLU A 29 8.02 6.71 10.88
N HIS A 30 7.77 5.66 11.66
CA HIS A 30 7.94 4.29 11.24
C HIS A 30 6.61 3.54 11.43
N ILE A 31 6.08 3.02 10.32
CA ILE A 31 4.85 2.21 10.30
C ILE A 31 5.20 0.80 9.85
N GLU A 32 4.74 -0.20 10.62
CA GLU A 32 4.91 -1.61 10.31
C GLU A 32 3.54 -2.28 10.15
N HIS A 33 3.38 -3.04 9.06
CA HIS A 33 2.21 -3.88 8.82
C HIS A 33 2.65 -5.33 8.65
N ARG A 34 2.03 -6.23 9.40
CA ARG A 34 2.17 -7.67 9.24
C ARG A 34 0.83 -8.26 8.87
N THR A 35 0.80 -9.04 7.82
CA THR A 35 -0.38 -9.80 7.40
C THR A 35 -0.04 -11.27 7.34
N MET A 36 -0.97 -12.11 7.80
CA MET A 36 -0.91 -13.55 7.68
C MET A 36 -2.22 -14.07 7.13
N VAL A 37 -2.16 -14.77 6.01
CA VAL A 37 -3.30 -15.45 5.42
C VAL A 37 -3.05 -16.95 5.40
N VAL A 38 -3.88 -17.73 6.09
CA VAL A 38 -3.78 -19.17 6.14
C VAL A 38 -4.88 -19.81 5.31
N HIS A 39 -4.52 -20.42 4.20
CA HIS A 39 -5.42 -21.28 3.42
C HIS A 39 -5.40 -22.69 4.03
N ASN A 40 -6.45 -23.03 4.76
CA ASN A 40 -6.65 -24.28 5.47
C ASN A 40 -7.82 -25.11 4.92
N HIS A 41 -8.58 -24.57 3.96
CA HIS A 41 -9.72 -25.21 3.31
C HIS A 41 -9.60 -25.19 1.78
N PRO A 42 -10.25 -26.15 1.06
CA PRO A 42 -10.22 -26.22 -0.40
C PRO A 42 -10.85 -25.01 -1.11
N GLU A 43 -10.33 -24.74 -2.31
CA GLU A 43 -10.89 -23.78 -3.28
C GLU A 43 -11.04 -22.34 -2.76
N CYS A 44 -10.28 -21.97 -1.73
CA CYS A 44 -10.28 -20.63 -1.19
C CYS A 44 -9.41 -19.68 -2.04
N LYS A 45 -9.83 -18.40 -2.06
CA LYS A 45 -9.10 -17.34 -2.74
C LYS A 45 -8.70 -16.25 -1.77
N SER A 46 -7.52 -15.67 -1.97
CA SER A 46 -7.10 -14.46 -1.26
C SER A 46 -6.42 -13.48 -2.18
N ARG A 47 -6.72 -12.22 -1.95
CA ARG A 47 -6.01 -11.09 -2.54
C ARG A 47 -5.68 -10.08 -1.45
N VAL A 48 -4.40 -9.90 -1.20
CA VAL A 48 -3.88 -8.93 -0.24
C VAL A 48 -3.19 -7.80 -1.01
N VAL A 49 -3.69 -6.57 -0.89
CA VAL A 49 -3.10 -5.42 -1.57
C VAL A 49 -2.88 -4.28 -0.61
N TYR A 50 -1.63 -3.90 -0.45
CA TYR A 50 -1.22 -2.76 0.37
C TYR A 50 -0.53 -1.72 -0.51
N LYS A 51 -0.99 -0.46 -0.40
CA LYS A 51 -0.34 0.68 -1.04
C LYS A 51 0.07 1.72 0.00
N GLY A 52 1.32 2.16 -0.05
CA GLY A 52 1.87 3.17 0.83
C GLY A 52 2.44 4.38 0.10
N ALA A 53 2.30 5.57 0.68
CA ALA A 53 3.03 6.76 0.27
C ALA A 53 3.89 7.25 1.43
N LEU A 54 5.14 7.57 1.14
CA LEU A 54 6.11 8.00 2.14
C LEU A 54 6.59 9.41 1.79
N ASP A 55 6.37 10.34 2.71
CA ASP A 55 6.74 11.74 2.54
C ASP A 55 7.65 12.19 3.68
N GLY A 56 8.77 12.80 3.30
CA GLY A 56 9.72 13.39 4.22
C GLY A 56 10.91 12.50 4.58
N LYS A 57 11.92 13.17 5.11
CA LYS A 57 13.15 12.53 5.55
C LYS A 57 12.86 11.57 6.71
N ASP A 58 13.51 10.41 6.69
CA ASP A 58 13.41 9.37 7.71
C ASP A 58 11.98 8.78 7.86
N ALA A 59 11.06 9.02 6.91
CA ALA A 59 9.82 8.27 6.78
C ALA A 59 10.13 6.82 6.42
N HIS A 60 9.64 5.86 7.21
CA HIS A 60 9.97 4.45 7.04
C HIS A 60 8.72 3.58 7.12
N SER A 61 8.53 2.72 6.14
CA SER A 61 7.52 1.67 6.19
C SER A 61 8.13 0.29 6.10
N THR A 62 7.58 -0.65 6.86
CA THR A 62 7.88 -2.08 6.75
C THR A 62 6.57 -2.82 6.52
N TRP A 63 6.48 -3.57 5.45
CA TRP A 63 5.35 -4.46 5.20
C TRP A 63 5.84 -5.91 5.10
N VAL A 64 5.29 -6.78 5.95
CA VAL A 64 5.57 -8.21 5.96
C VAL A 64 4.28 -8.94 5.62
N GLY A 65 4.21 -9.49 4.42
CA GLY A 65 3.08 -10.32 3.97
C GLY A 65 3.45 -11.79 4.10
N ASN A 66 2.54 -12.59 4.66
CA ASN A 66 2.72 -14.02 4.76
C ASN A 66 1.47 -14.74 4.27
N ALA A 67 1.64 -15.66 3.34
CA ALA A 67 0.59 -16.57 2.91
C ALA A 67 1.05 -18.02 3.08
N LEU A 68 0.27 -18.79 3.82
CA LEU A 68 0.47 -20.24 4.02
C LEU A 68 -0.65 -20.99 3.30
N ILE A 69 -0.28 -21.91 2.41
CA ILE A 69 -1.21 -22.83 1.74
C ILE A 69 -0.99 -24.22 2.32
N ALA A 70 -1.86 -24.62 3.23
CA ALA A 70 -1.76 -25.90 3.94
C ALA A 70 -2.04 -27.11 3.02
N PRO A 71 -1.62 -28.32 3.42
CA PRO A 71 -1.89 -29.56 2.67
C PRO A 71 -3.39 -29.81 2.43
N THR A 72 -4.24 -29.26 3.29
CA THR A 72 -5.71 -29.40 3.26
C THR A 72 -6.41 -28.43 2.33
N ALA A 73 -5.67 -27.56 1.60
CA ALA A 73 -6.21 -26.48 0.78
C ALA A 73 -5.94 -26.66 -0.74
N PRO A 74 -6.41 -27.76 -1.39
CA PRO A 74 -6.30 -27.87 -2.84
C PRO A 74 -7.19 -26.82 -3.53
N GLY A 75 -6.80 -26.39 -4.73
CA GLY A 75 -7.55 -25.43 -5.51
C GLY A 75 -7.43 -23.98 -5.02
N THR A 76 -6.45 -23.68 -4.18
CA THR A 76 -6.17 -22.32 -3.70
C THR A 76 -5.74 -21.41 -4.84
N ASP A 77 -6.19 -20.14 -4.78
CA ASP A 77 -5.71 -19.03 -5.61
C ASP A 77 -5.37 -17.85 -4.69
N SER A 78 -4.07 -17.53 -4.55
CA SER A 78 -3.56 -16.54 -3.59
C SER A 78 -2.64 -15.54 -4.25
N TYR A 79 -2.84 -14.25 -3.96
CA TYR A 79 -1.96 -13.20 -4.45
C TYR A 79 -1.77 -12.08 -3.44
N GLU A 80 -0.50 -11.70 -3.23
CA GLU A 80 -0.11 -10.59 -2.37
C GLU A 80 0.62 -9.51 -3.15
N LEU A 81 0.29 -8.26 -2.89
CA LEU A 81 0.90 -7.11 -3.53
C LEU A 81 1.15 -5.98 -2.52
N ASN A 82 2.40 -5.54 -2.44
CA ASN A 82 2.74 -4.28 -1.77
C ASN A 82 3.36 -3.30 -2.77
N ARG A 83 2.79 -2.10 -2.84
CA ARG A 83 3.35 -0.99 -3.65
C ARG A 83 3.58 0.23 -2.79
N ASN A 84 4.77 0.82 -2.93
CA ASN A 84 5.15 2.03 -2.23
C ASN A 84 5.51 3.14 -3.21
N LEU A 85 5.08 4.36 -2.91
CA LEU A 85 5.46 5.57 -3.63
C LEU A 85 6.25 6.48 -2.69
N VAL A 86 7.54 6.64 -2.96
CA VAL A 86 8.43 7.54 -2.23
C VAL A 86 8.30 8.95 -2.83
N LEU A 87 7.77 9.87 -2.04
CA LEU A 87 7.49 11.25 -2.46
C LEU A 87 8.70 12.16 -2.26
N THR A 88 9.55 11.85 -1.28
CA THR A 88 10.69 12.68 -0.87
C THR A 88 11.94 11.82 -0.73
N PRO A 89 13.12 12.30 -1.17
CA PRO A 89 14.39 11.61 -0.94
C PRO A 89 14.66 11.35 0.54
N GLY A 90 15.19 10.16 0.88
CA GLY A 90 15.53 9.76 2.24
C GLY A 90 14.42 8.97 2.96
N ALA A 91 13.24 8.81 2.37
CA ALA A 91 12.27 7.85 2.84
C ALA A 91 12.63 6.41 2.39
N ILE A 92 12.29 5.43 3.22
CA ILE A 92 12.64 4.01 3.06
C ILE A 92 11.36 3.16 3.13
N ALA A 93 11.18 2.28 2.17
CA ALA A 93 10.09 1.32 2.16
C ALA A 93 10.65 -0.10 2.04
N ASP A 94 10.49 -0.88 3.09
CA ASP A 94 10.83 -2.29 3.13
C ASP A 94 9.59 -3.14 2.90
N SER A 95 9.74 -4.19 2.09
CA SER A 95 8.64 -5.08 1.72
C SER A 95 9.15 -6.52 1.69
N GLU A 96 8.57 -7.35 2.55
CA GLU A 96 8.96 -8.76 2.76
C GLU A 96 7.75 -9.68 2.50
N PRO A 97 7.42 -9.96 1.24
CA PRO A 97 6.39 -10.94 0.93
C PRO A 97 6.93 -12.37 1.07
N ASN A 98 6.23 -13.20 1.84
CA ASN A 98 6.56 -14.59 2.08
C ASN A 98 5.41 -15.50 1.65
N LEU A 99 5.74 -16.58 0.95
CA LEU A 99 4.76 -17.53 0.46
C LEU A 99 5.24 -18.96 0.77
N GLU A 100 4.48 -19.67 1.59
CA GLU A 100 4.72 -21.05 1.93
C GLU A 100 3.63 -21.95 1.34
N ILE A 101 4.03 -22.91 0.48
CA ILE A 101 3.12 -23.76 -0.27
C ILE A 101 3.39 -25.22 0.12
N GLU A 102 2.48 -25.80 0.90
CA GLU A 102 2.54 -27.19 1.32
C GLU A 102 1.65 -28.12 0.47
N ASN A 103 0.93 -27.56 -0.52
CA ASN A 103 0.05 -28.30 -1.42
C ASN A 103 0.31 -27.93 -2.88
N GLY A 104 0.74 -28.89 -3.69
CA GLY A 104 1.03 -28.69 -5.11
C GLY A 104 -0.21 -28.62 -6.02
N ASN A 105 -1.41 -28.95 -5.53
CA ASN A 105 -2.66 -28.91 -6.29
C ASN A 105 -3.39 -27.58 -6.08
N ILE A 106 -2.86 -26.50 -6.61
CA ILE A 106 -3.41 -25.14 -6.49
C ILE A 106 -3.69 -24.54 -7.88
N ILE A 107 -4.58 -23.56 -7.94
CA ILE A 107 -4.83 -22.77 -9.16
C ILE A 107 -3.65 -21.84 -9.41
N GLY A 108 -3.21 -21.13 -8.37
CA GLY A 108 -2.07 -20.25 -8.42
C GLY A 108 -1.71 -19.67 -7.07
N ALA A 109 -0.46 -19.27 -6.93
CA ALA A 109 0.01 -18.50 -5.81
C ALA A 109 1.12 -17.56 -6.29
N GLY A 110 1.13 -16.34 -5.77
CA GLY A 110 2.13 -15.36 -6.15
C GLY A 110 2.17 -14.17 -5.22
N HIS A 111 3.29 -13.47 -5.28
CA HIS A 111 3.46 -12.21 -4.57
C HIS A 111 4.27 -11.24 -5.43
N ALA A 112 4.09 -9.95 -5.19
CA ALA A 112 4.91 -8.91 -5.79
C ALA A 112 5.10 -7.74 -4.82
N SER A 113 6.24 -7.09 -4.94
CA SER A 113 6.48 -5.81 -4.27
C SER A 113 7.14 -4.82 -5.21
N SER A 114 6.85 -3.55 -5.05
CA SER A 114 7.50 -2.49 -5.79
C SER A 114 7.62 -1.21 -4.98
N VAL A 115 8.74 -0.52 -5.18
CA VAL A 115 8.96 0.82 -4.64
C VAL A 115 9.21 1.75 -5.84
N GLY A 116 8.26 2.65 -6.09
CA GLY A 116 8.39 3.73 -7.08
C GLY A 116 8.82 5.02 -6.40
N ARG A 117 9.56 5.85 -7.13
CA ARG A 117 9.78 7.24 -6.76
C ARG A 117 8.85 8.14 -7.57
N PHE A 118 8.63 9.32 -7.08
CA PHE A 118 7.95 10.34 -7.83
C PHE A 118 8.66 10.53 -9.18
N ASP A 119 7.90 10.46 -10.27
CA ASP A 119 8.46 10.60 -11.60
C ASP A 119 8.53 12.08 -11.98
N ASP A 120 9.74 12.60 -12.10
CA ASP A 120 9.98 13.98 -12.49
C ASP A 120 9.49 14.29 -13.92
N GLU A 121 9.41 13.30 -14.81
CA GLU A 121 8.87 13.47 -16.16
C GLU A 121 7.35 13.62 -16.13
N GLU A 122 6.65 12.80 -15.33
CA GLU A 122 5.20 12.96 -15.11
C GLU A 122 4.88 14.33 -14.49
N LEU A 123 5.66 14.74 -13.50
CA LEU A 123 5.51 16.04 -12.86
C LEU A 123 5.73 17.17 -13.86
N PHE A 124 6.82 17.10 -14.63
CA PHE A 124 7.12 18.08 -15.69
C PHE A 124 6.00 18.15 -16.74
N TYR A 125 5.45 17.00 -17.15
CA TYR A 125 4.34 16.96 -18.10
C TYR A 125 3.11 17.70 -17.56
N LEU A 126 2.72 17.46 -16.32
CA LEU A 126 1.58 18.14 -15.69
C LEU A 126 1.84 19.65 -15.56
N GLN A 127 3.04 20.06 -15.13
CA GLN A 127 3.43 21.45 -15.04
C GLN A 127 3.44 22.15 -16.40
N SER A 128 3.89 21.48 -17.46
CA SER A 128 3.87 22.02 -18.82
C SER A 128 2.45 22.29 -19.35
N ARG A 129 1.45 21.64 -18.74
CA ARG A 129 0.01 21.89 -18.99
C ARG A 129 -0.58 22.98 -18.10
N GLY A 130 0.24 23.67 -17.31
CA GLY A 130 -0.17 24.79 -16.46
C GLY A 130 -0.69 24.36 -15.08
N ILE A 131 -0.51 23.09 -14.69
CA ILE A 131 -0.87 22.62 -13.35
C ILE A 131 0.28 22.99 -12.39
N PRO A 132 0.00 23.74 -11.31
CA PRO A 132 1.01 24.02 -10.29
C PRO A 132 1.62 22.74 -9.70
N GLU A 133 2.90 22.78 -9.32
CA GLU A 133 3.62 21.62 -8.81
C GLU A 133 2.90 20.90 -7.66
N THR A 134 2.39 21.67 -6.70
CA THR A 134 1.64 21.16 -5.55
C THR A 134 0.40 20.36 -5.98
N GLU A 135 -0.36 20.88 -6.93
CA GLU A 135 -1.55 20.21 -7.45
C GLU A 135 -1.18 18.99 -8.32
N ALA A 136 -0.09 19.09 -9.08
CA ALA A 136 0.41 17.96 -9.87
C ALA A 136 0.82 16.78 -8.95
N ARG A 137 1.54 17.05 -7.85
CA ARG A 137 1.88 16.04 -6.83
C ARG A 137 0.65 15.37 -6.23
N LYS A 138 -0.37 16.15 -5.87
CA LYS A 138 -1.65 15.62 -5.35
C LYS A 138 -2.33 14.71 -6.36
N LEU A 139 -2.38 15.10 -7.63
CA LEU A 139 -3.00 14.31 -8.69
C LEU A 139 -2.32 12.93 -8.84
N VAL A 140 -0.98 12.87 -8.83
CA VAL A 140 -0.23 11.62 -8.93
C VAL A 140 -0.51 10.71 -7.73
N VAL A 141 -0.45 11.24 -6.50
CA VAL A 141 -0.73 10.44 -5.29
C VAL A 141 -2.18 9.98 -5.24
N ARG A 142 -3.14 10.83 -5.65
CA ARG A 142 -4.55 10.44 -5.76
C ARG A 142 -4.75 9.34 -6.79
N GLY A 143 -4.07 9.41 -7.94
CA GLY A 143 -4.08 8.35 -8.95
C GLY A 143 -3.49 7.05 -8.44
N PHE A 144 -2.39 7.11 -7.69
CA PHE A 144 -1.73 5.95 -7.11
C PHE A 144 -2.64 5.17 -6.15
N PHE A 145 -3.41 5.85 -5.32
CA PHE A 145 -4.36 5.23 -4.40
C PHE A 145 -5.73 4.95 -5.03
N GLY A 146 -6.09 5.68 -6.10
CA GLY A 146 -7.44 5.71 -6.67
C GLY A 146 -8.02 4.33 -7.00
N GLU A 147 -7.23 3.48 -7.68
CA GLU A 147 -7.66 2.11 -7.99
C GLU A 147 -8.07 1.31 -6.75
N LEU A 148 -7.26 1.41 -5.67
CA LEU A 148 -7.52 0.65 -4.44
C LEU A 148 -8.74 1.20 -3.69
N VAL A 149 -8.88 2.52 -3.70
CA VAL A 149 -10.04 3.19 -3.09
C VAL A 149 -11.34 2.85 -3.81
N GLU A 150 -11.32 2.81 -5.14
CA GLU A 150 -12.48 2.40 -5.95
C GLU A 150 -12.86 0.94 -5.73
N GLU A 151 -11.87 0.06 -5.54
CA GLU A 151 -12.08 -1.37 -5.29
C GLU A 151 -12.83 -1.65 -3.98
N ILE A 152 -12.74 -0.77 -2.98
CA ILE A 152 -13.50 -0.87 -1.72
C ILE A 152 -15.01 -0.91 -1.99
N GLY A 153 -15.48 -0.27 -3.07
CA GLY A 153 -16.87 -0.34 -3.52
C GLY A 153 -17.89 0.33 -2.59
N VAL A 154 -17.45 1.03 -1.55
CA VAL A 154 -18.30 1.76 -0.60
C VAL A 154 -18.05 3.25 -0.75
N PRO A 155 -18.93 4.02 -1.41
CA PRO A 155 -18.67 5.42 -1.77
C PRO A 155 -18.29 6.32 -0.59
N PHE A 156 -18.94 6.16 0.56
CA PHE A 156 -18.64 6.94 1.76
C PHE A 156 -17.22 6.68 2.29
N ILE A 157 -16.76 5.42 2.28
CA ILE A 157 -15.40 5.06 2.70
C ILE A 157 -14.38 5.61 1.70
N ALA A 158 -14.66 5.46 0.41
CA ALA A 158 -13.81 5.98 -0.65
C ALA A 158 -13.60 7.50 -0.54
N GLU A 159 -14.69 8.25 -0.37
CA GLU A 159 -14.63 9.70 -0.16
C GLU A 159 -13.85 10.06 1.12
N HIS A 160 -14.11 9.36 2.22
CA HIS A 160 -13.40 9.59 3.48
C HIS A 160 -11.89 9.38 3.33
N LEU A 161 -11.46 8.27 2.71
CA LEU A 161 -10.05 7.96 2.49
C LEU A 161 -9.37 9.00 1.59
N MET A 162 -10.02 9.41 0.49
CA MET A 162 -9.46 10.45 -0.38
C MET A 162 -9.31 11.78 0.35
N ASN A 163 -10.27 12.16 1.20
CA ASN A 163 -10.18 13.35 2.04
C ASN A 163 -9.06 13.26 3.09
N VAL A 164 -8.76 12.07 3.60
CA VAL A 164 -7.61 11.84 4.51
C VAL A 164 -6.29 12.02 3.76
N ILE A 165 -6.17 11.44 2.58
CA ILE A 165 -5.00 11.56 1.71
C ILE A 165 -4.73 13.03 1.38
N ASP A 166 -5.75 13.78 0.96
CA ASP A 166 -5.63 15.21 0.64
C ASP A 166 -5.14 16.04 1.85
N ARG A 167 -5.64 15.74 3.05
CA ARG A 167 -5.19 16.41 4.28
C ARG A 167 -3.74 16.09 4.64
N ARG A 168 -3.28 14.87 4.40
CA ARG A 168 -1.88 14.48 4.63
C ARG A 168 -0.94 15.21 3.69
N LEU A 169 -1.26 15.23 2.41
CA LEU A 169 -0.49 15.96 1.39
C LEU A 169 -0.39 17.46 1.70
N ALA A 170 -1.48 18.08 2.15
CA ALA A 170 -1.48 19.51 2.52
C ALA A 170 -0.60 19.80 3.76
N ARG A 171 -0.43 18.86 4.68
CA ARG A 171 0.48 19.01 5.84
C ARG A 171 1.94 18.95 5.41
N GLY A 172 2.32 17.98 4.59
CA GLY A 172 3.70 17.85 4.08
C GLY A 172 4.16 19.12 3.36
N GLU A 173 3.29 19.78 2.59
CA GLU A 173 3.56 21.07 1.95
C GLU A 173 3.82 22.18 2.97
N SER A 174 3.02 22.25 4.05
CA SER A 174 3.19 23.26 5.10
C SER A 174 4.50 23.09 5.86
N ASP A 175 4.90 21.87 6.13
CA ASP A 175 6.14 21.57 6.87
C ASP A 175 7.39 21.76 6.01
N ALA A 176 7.33 21.45 4.73
CA ALA A 176 8.39 21.76 3.77
C ALA A 176 8.60 23.28 3.62
N MET A 177 7.50 24.07 3.60
CA MET A 177 7.59 25.53 3.51
C MET A 177 8.17 26.13 4.79
N LYS A 178 7.86 25.61 5.97
CA LYS A 178 8.45 26.07 7.23
C LYS A 178 9.95 25.78 7.28
N ALA A 179 10.38 24.57 6.87
CA ALA A 179 11.80 24.19 6.86
C ALA A 179 12.64 25.13 5.97
N VAL A 180 12.11 25.58 4.82
CA VAL A 180 12.77 26.55 3.93
C VAL A 180 12.88 27.95 4.55
N LEU A 181 11.97 28.31 5.45
CA LEU A 181 11.98 29.62 6.14
C LEU A 181 12.90 29.61 7.37
N GLU A 182 13.11 28.47 8.00
CA GLU A 182 13.98 28.31 9.17
C GLU A 182 15.47 28.18 8.79
N ASP A 183 15.78 27.84 7.55
CA ASP A 183 17.15 27.67 7.01
C ASP A 183 17.75 28.98 6.46
N LYS A 184 17.08 30.14 6.67
CA LYS A 184 17.54 31.49 6.31
C LYS A 184 17.83 32.36 7.54
#